data_061beba45c1809451b4608f7f98c339d
#
_entry.id   061beba45c1809451b4608f7f98c339d
#
_cell.length_a   1.000
_cell.length_b   1.000
_cell.length_c   1.000
_cell.angle_alpha   90.00
_cell.angle_beta   90.00
_cell.angle_gamma   90.00
#
_symmetry.space_group_name_H-M   'P 1'
#
loop_
_entity.id
_entity.type
_entity.pdbx_description
1 polymer ?
#
loop_
_entity_poly.entity_id
_entity_poly.type
_entity_poly.pdbx_seq_one_letter_code
_entity_poly.pdbx_strand_id
1 'polypeptide(L)'
;MNDWPDRRTGDGSERYGRGSASPQPESARSMPHVQRRPAPPRRPQMPPQRPQVPPQSQGYDDRYQAPAPGYGDSPDAGYDSGYNTGQVYGGGNGSGRGGGRRGGGDGGYVQGRPAPDWRRRIKLGALTLVVALLAVSVSTYFWADSKLKREVDLSKVIERPEAGDGTNYLIVGSDSREGMSAEEKKRLRTGSAEGKRTDSMMILHDGSSGPTLISLPRDSNVEIPSFKGSESGKMFPGTGRQVKLNAAYAEDGPELLVRTVEFNTGLRIDHYVEIGFGGFAQIVDAIGGVELDIPKAFKDKKSGADFQAGKQTLNGEQSLAFVRTRYAFAGSDLDRTKNQQKFLAALASQTATPSTILNPFKLYPTMGAGLDTLIVDKDMSLWALGNMFFAMKGVTGGDGTSMNVPISGSIGSNLVWDKAKVKQLVEQLNNDEKVTVKGN
;
A
#
# COMPACT_ATOMS: atom_id res chain seq x y z
N MET A 1 -52.65 -32.18 -51.81
CA MET A 1 -52.82 -31.36 -53.00
C MET A 1 -51.58 -30.54 -53.07
N ASN A 2 -50.49 -31.10 -53.70
CA ASN A 2 -50.12 -30.86 -55.10
C ASN A 2 -49.69 -29.39 -55.26
N ASP A 3 -48.54 -29.02 -55.76
CA ASP A 3 -47.69 -29.56 -56.81
C ASP A 3 -46.33 -28.87 -56.78
N TRP A 4 -45.29 -29.67 -57.05
CA TRP A 4 -44.04 -29.18 -57.61
C TRP A 4 -44.17 -28.99 -59.14
N PRO A 5 -43.31 -28.19 -59.78
CA PRO A 5 -42.61 -28.70 -60.92
C PRO A 5 -41.12 -28.49 -60.95
N ASP A 6 -40.43 -29.61 -61.28
CA ASP A 6 -39.13 -29.74 -61.94
C ASP A 6 -39.12 -29.11 -63.33
N ARG A 7 -37.95 -28.66 -63.82
CA ARG A 7 -37.32 -28.92 -65.12
C ARG A 7 -36.02 -28.13 -65.28
N ARG A 8 -34.87 -28.81 -65.32
CA ARG A 8 -34.13 -29.33 -66.55
C ARG A 8 -33.58 -28.19 -67.39
N THR A 9 -32.42 -28.14 -67.83
CA THR A 9 -31.24 -28.91 -68.25
C THR A 9 -30.36 -27.92 -69.00
N GLY A 10 -29.06 -28.05 -68.92
CA GLY A 10 -28.10 -27.28 -69.70
C GLY A 10 -26.67 -27.80 -69.42
N ASP A 11 -26.32 -28.77 -70.22
CA ASP A 11 -25.09 -29.43 -70.48
C ASP A 11 -23.99 -28.46 -70.88
N GLY A 12 -22.72 -28.74 -70.46
CA GLY A 12 -21.54 -27.98 -70.83
C GLY A 12 -20.29 -28.57 -70.19
N SER A 13 -19.90 -29.68 -70.73
CA SER A 13 -18.60 -30.31 -70.49
C SER A 13 -17.45 -29.38 -70.78
N GLU A 14 -16.44 -29.34 -69.91
CA GLU A 14 -15.04 -29.40 -70.29
C GLU A 14 -14.12 -29.86 -69.15
N ARG A 15 -13.31 -30.80 -69.51
CA ARG A 15 -12.23 -31.49 -68.82
C ARG A 15 -11.12 -30.49 -68.43
N TYR A 16 -10.37 -30.89 -67.42
CA TYR A 16 -8.94 -30.90 -67.13
C TYR A 16 -8.76 -30.68 -65.67
N GLY A 17 -7.98 -31.33 -64.85
CA GLY A 17 -6.82 -32.16 -65.03
C GLY A 17 -6.27 -32.44 -63.66
N ARG A 18 -5.91 -33.67 -63.36
CA ARG A 18 -5.22 -34.04 -62.09
C ARG A 18 -3.92 -33.32 -62.00
N GLY A 19 -3.68 -32.74 -60.82
CA GLY A 19 -2.39 -32.21 -60.40
C GLY A 19 -2.27 -32.28 -58.89
N SER A 20 -1.85 -33.45 -58.39
CA SER A 20 -1.29 -33.58 -57.03
C SER A 20 0.07 -32.91 -57.02
N ALA A 21 0.19 -31.81 -56.28
CA ALA A 21 1.48 -31.23 -55.94
C ALA A 21 1.58 -31.09 -54.43
N SER A 22 2.41 -31.96 -53.86
CA SER A 22 2.92 -31.80 -52.48
C SER A 22 3.69 -30.51 -52.38
N PRO A 23 3.55 -29.73 -51.30
CA PRO A 23 4.41 -28.59 -51.09
C PRO A 23 5.81 -29.07 -50.68
N GLN A 24 6.80 -28.81 -51.54
CA GLN A 24 8.21 -28.92 -51.19
C GLN A 24 8.55 -27.76 -50.23
N PRO A 25 9.42 -28.00 -49.23
CA PRO A 25 9.90 -26.91 -48.36
C PRO A 25 10.80 -25.98 -49.17
N GLU A 26 10.50 -24.69 -49.11
CA GLU A 26 11.33 -23.64 -49.67
C GLU A 26 12.72 -23.64 -49.00
N SER A 27 13.75 -23.75 -49.85
CA SER A 27 15.15 -23.63 -49.46
C SER A 27 15.43 -22.26 -48.90
N ALA A 28 16.05 -22.23 -47.72
CA ALA A 28 16.52 -21.02 -47.04
C ALA A 28 17.37 -20.16 -47.98
N ARG A 29 16.90 -18.94 -48.26
CA ARG A 29 17.70 -17.89 -48.91
C ARG A 29 18.81 -17.48 -47.96
N SER A 30 20.06 -17.70 -48.36
CA SER A 30 21.23 -17.20 -47.65
C SER A 30 21.24 -15.67 -47.70
N MET A 31 21.24 -15.05 -46.53
CA MET A 31 21.43 -13.60 -46.38
C MET A 31 22.90 -13.24 -46.71
N PRO A 32 23.17 -12.08 -47.32
CA PRO A 32 24.54 -11.65 -47.62
C PRO A 32 25.27 -11.34 -46.30
N HIS A 33 26.49 -11.81 -46.23
CA HIS A 33 27.42 -11.64 -45.12
C HIS A 33 27.75 -10.16 -44.94
N VAL A 34 27.24 -9.55 -43.83
CA VAL A 34 27.61 -8.20 -43.43
C VAL A 34 29.00 -8.25 -42.80
N GLN A 35 29.99 -7.73 -43.52
CA GLN A 35 31.35 -7.52 -42.99
C GLN A 35 31.29 -6.56 -41.79
N ARG A 36 31.58 -7.08 -40.61
CA ARG A 36 31.77 -6.26 -39.40
C ARG A 36 33.05 -5.45 -39.55
N ARG A 37 32.92 -4.12 -39.48
CA ARG A 37 34.08 -3.23 -39.35
C ARG A 37 34.87 -3.56 -38.08
N PRO A 38 36.20 -3.54 -38.09
CA PRO A 38 37.02 -3.74 -36.90
C PRO A 38 36.72 -2.67 -35.85
N ALA A 39 36.59 -3.09 -34.62
CA ALA A 39 36.43 -2.18 -33.48
C ALA A 39 37.70 -1.34 -33.26
N PRO A 40 37.57 -0.07 -32.85
CA PRO A 40 38.74 0.78 -32.53
C PRO A 40 39.49 0.23 -31.31
N PRO A 41 40.80 0.43 -31.23
CA PRO A 41 41.63 -0.11 -30.14
C PRO A 41 41.21 0.46 -28.79
N ARG A 42 41.01 -0.45 -27.81
CA ARG A 42 40.74 -0.08 -26.43
C ARG A 42 41.91 0.69 -25.84
N ARG A 43 41.60 1.87 -25.29
CA ARG A 43 42.55 2.60 -24.43
C ARG A 43 42.85 1.76 -23.18
N PRO A 44 44.06 1.77 -22.65
CA PRO A 44 44.41 1.11 -21.41
C PRO A 44 43.57 1.71 -20.26
N GLN A 45 42.87 0.85 -19.52
CA GLN A 45 42.20 1.25 -18.28
C GLN A 45 43.27 1.45 -17.20
N MET A 46 43.31 2.64 -16.63
CA MET A 46 44.05 2.90 -15.39
C MET A 46 43.41 2.07 -14.26
N PRO A 47 44.23 1.53 -13.34
CA PRO A 47 43.70 0.83 -12.13
C PRO A 47 42.92 1.82 -11.26
N PRO A 48 41.86 1.36 -10.52
CA PRO A 48 41.08 2.21 -9.66
C PRO A 48 41.93 2.78 -8.52
N GLN A 49 41.98 4.09 -8.43
CA GLN A 49 42.59 4.80 -7.30
C GLN A 49 41.76 4.49 -6.04
N ARG A 50 42.43 4.01 -5.01
CA ARG A 50 41.86 3.89 -3.66
C ARG A 50 41.48 5.28 -3.13
N PRO A 51 40.37 5.45 -2.41
CA PRO A 51 40.05 6.69 -1.74
C PRO A 51 41.16 7.03 -0.75
N GLN A 52 41.75 8.22 -0.91
CA GLN A 52 42.66 8.78 0.07
C GLN A 52 41.88 9.21 1.31
N VAL A 53 42.21 8.64 2.45
CA VAL A 53 41.78 9.08 3.77
C VAL A 53 42.50 10.40 4.07
N PRO A 54 41.80 11.47 4.53
CA PRO A 54 42.45 12.70 4.94
C PRO A 54 43.37 12.45 6.14
N PRO A 55 44.52 13.14 6.23
CA PRO A 55 45.45 12.95 7.33
C PRO A 55 44.84 13.43 8.65
N GLN A 56 44.83 12.57 9.65
CA GLN A 56 44.59 12.94 11.05
C GLN A 56 45.75 13.84 11.51
N SER A 57 45.43 15.02 11.97
CA SER A 57 46.36 15.91 12.66
C SER A 57 46.82 15.29 13.97
N GLN A 58 48.12 15.02 14.02
CA GLN A 58 48.84 14.75 15.25
C GLN A 58 49.02 16.04 16.06
N GLY A 59 48.93 15.89 17.37
CA GLY A 59 49.30 16.90 18.38
C GLY A 59 48.23 17.00 19.42
N TYR A 60 48.37 16.70 20.66
CA TYR A 60 49.45 16.95 21.61
C TYR A 60 49.34 15.94 22.77
N ASP A 61 50.43 15.32 23.12
CA ASP A 61 50.66 14.72 24.43
C ASP A 61 50.60 15.79 25.51
N ASP A 62 49.78 15.56 26.53
CA ASP A 62 50.14 16.06 27.86
C ASP A 62 49.63 15.08 28.93
N ARG A 63 50.64 14.54 29.61
CA ARG A 63 50.59 13.65 30.74
C ARG A 63 49.84 14.29 31.89
N TYR A 64 48.88 13.60 32.47
CA TYR A 64 48.63 13.66 33.90
C TYR A 64 48.44 12.25 34.45
N GLN A 65 49.42 11.90 35.27
CA GLN A 65 49.47 10.71 36.13
C GLN A 65 48.33 10.76 37.15
N ALA A 66 47.65 9.65 37.30
CA ALA A 66 46.83 9.37 38.46
C ALA A 66 47.72 8.96 39.68
N PRO A 67 47.41 9.37 40.90
CA PRO A 67 47.84 8.67 42.08
C PRO A 67 46.74 7.75 42.62
N ALA A 68 47.15 6.58 43.03
CA ALA A 68 46.37 5.54 43.67
C ALA A 68 45.97 5.84 45.11
N PRO A 69 45.09 5.05 45.73
CA PRO A 69 44.23 5.41 46.83
C PRO A 69 44.92 5.31 48.22
N GLY A 70 44.65 6.29 49.06
CA GLY A 70 44.98 6.22 50.48
C GLY A 70 43.73 6.02 51.33
N TYR A 71 43.75 5.00 52.13
CA TYR A 71 42.79 4.74 53.20
C TYR A 71 42.96 5.78 54.31
N GLY A 72 41.81 6.25 54.90
CA GLY A 72 41.80 7.08 56.08
C GLY A 72 40.37 7.28 56.60
N ASP A 73 40.13 6.71 57.78
CA ASP A 73 38.91 6.67 58.60
C ASP A 73 38.16 7.98 58.83
N SER A 74 36.85 7.87 58.76
CA SER A 74 35.71 8.35 59.58
C SER A 74 35.86 9.57 60.55
N PRO A 75 34.76 10.17 61.12
CA PRO A 75 33.33 10.01 60.88
C PRO A 75 32.52 11.38 60.83
N ASP A 76 31.21 11.24 60.62
CA ASP A 76 30.14 12.20 60.98
C ASP A 76 30.07 13.59 60.31
N ALA A 77 29.16 13.71 59.40
CA ALA A 77 28.31 14.90 59.28
C ALA A 77 27.05 14.62 58.43
N GLY A 78 25.95 14.42 59.06
CA GLY A 78 24.67 15.06 58.91
C GLY A 78 24.10 15.18 57.54
N TYR A 79 23.09 14.35 57.22
CA TYR A 79 22.09 14.63 56.20
C TYR A 79 21.28 15.84 56.59
N ASP A 80 21.48 16.98 55.92
CA ASP A 80 20.62 18.15 56.05
C ASP A 80 19.53 18.06 54.98
N SER A 81 18.36 17.53 55.38
CA SER A 81 17.12 17.60 54.63
C SER A 81 16.48 18.93 54.95
N GLY A 82 16.82 19.97 54.17
CA GLY A 82 16.27 21.32 54.32
C GLY A 82 14.76 21.42 54.10
N TYR A 83 13.99 21.04 55.12
CA TYR A 83 12.61 21.53 55.29
C TYR A 83 12.63 22.70 56.30
N ASN A 84 12.70 23.90 55.77
CA ASN A 84 12.59 25.11 56.56
C ASN A 84 11.11 25.48 56.73
N THR A 85 10.45 24.95 57.76
CA THR A 85 9.17 25.42 58.28
C THR A 85 9.46 26.55 59.28
N GLY A 86 9.64 27.78 58.79
CA GLY A 86 9.77 28.94 59.64
C GLY A 86 8.45 29.38 60.31
N GLN A 87 8.21 28.87 61.52
CA GLN A 87 7.33 29.51 62.47
C GLN A 87 8.17 29.92 63.70
N VAL A 88 8.49 31.18 63.78
CA VAL A 88 9.08 31.76 64.99
C VAL A 88 7.97 32.44 65.75
N TYR A 89 7.51 31.83 66.84
CA TYR A 89 6.81 32.49 67.92
C TYR A 89 7.85 33.04 68.88
N GLY A 90 8.01 34.39 68.91
CA GLY A 90 8.82 35.04 69.88
C GLY A 90 7.94 35.92 70.78
N GLY A 91 7.61 35.38 71.94
CA GLY A 91 7.15 36.19 73.10
C GLY A 91 8.31 36.48 74.03
N GLY A 92 8.59 37.72 74.33
CA GLY A 92 9.63 38.09 75.29
C GLY A 92 9.54 39.53 75.64
N ASN A 93 8.91 39.83 76.80
CA ASN A 93 8.80 41.08 77.53
C ASN A 93 10.19 41.53 77.98
N GLY A 94 10.55 42.80 77.77
CA GLY A 94 11.77 43.38 78.31
C GLY A 94 11.81 44.92 78.16
N SER A 95 11.42 45.58 79.18
CA SER A 95 11.47 47.03 79.39
C SER A 95 12.90 47.61 79.33
N GLY A 96 13.13 48.71 78.61
CA GLY A 96 14.38 49.47 78.68
C GLY A 96 14.25 50.80 77.95
N ARG A 97 14.23 51.87 78.75
CA ARG A 97 14.23 53.32 78.43
C ARG A 97 15.47 53.70 77.61
N GLY A 98 15.32 54.62 76.68
CA GLY A 98 16.42 55.60 76.39
C GLY A 98 16.41 56.11 74.94
N GLY A 99 16.01 57.37 74.81
CA GLY A 99 16.73 58.39 74.06
C GLY A 99 16.63 58.40 72.52
N GLY A 100 15.80 59.31 72.10
CA GLY A 100 15.74 60.12 70.90
C GLY A 100 16.79 60.03 69.80
N ARG A 101 16.27 60.01 68.55
CA ARG A 101 16.61 61.02 67.53
C ARG A 101 15.76 60.80 66.29
N ARG A 102 15.18 61.88 65.81
CA ARG A 102 14.50 62.01 64.53
C ARG A 102 15.47 61.66 63.36
N GLY A 103 15.09 60.72 62.49
CA GLY A 103 15.67 60.54 61.21
C GLY A 103 14.54 60.04 60.30
N GLY A 104 14.01 60.94 59.46
CA GLY A 104 13.05 60.61 58.44
C GLY A 104 13.74 59.65 57.41
N GLY A 105 13.27 58.46 57.36
CA GLY A 105 13.62 57.46 56.34
C GLY A 105 12.34 57.07 55.62
N ASP A 106 12.21 57.59 54.46
CA ASP A 106 11.17 57.22 53.49
C ASP A 106 11.26 55.71 53.23
N GLY A 107 10.47 54.95 53.98
CA GLY A 107 10.35 53.48 53.81
C GLY A 107 9.54 53.16 52.57
N GLY A 108 10.21 53.24 51.44
CA GLY A 108 9.65 52.72 50.18
C GLY A 108 9.33 51.27 50.40
N TYR A 109 8.04 50.94 50.51
CA TYR A 109 7.55 49.55 50.42
C TYR A 109 7.92 49.03 49.07
N VAL A 110 8.98 48.21 49.00
CA VAL A 110 9.26 47.37 47.81
C VAL A 110 8.09 46.38 47.71
N GLN A 111 7.09 46.72 46.89
CA GLN A 111 6.05 45.78 46.52
C GLN A 111 6.75 44.59 45.90
N GLY A 112 6.91 43.50 46.64
CA GLY A 112 7.40 42.26 46.16
C GLY A 112 6.52 41.84 44.98
N ARG A 113 7.10 41.66 43.80
CA ARG A 113 6.38 41.16 42.64
C ARG A 113 5.65 39.88 43.05
N PRO A 114 4.33 39.78 42.81
CA PRO A 114 3.57 38.59 43.18
C PRO A 114 4.22 37.37 42.57
N ALA A 115 4.42 36.31 43.35
CA ALA A 115 4.99 35.05 42.87
C ALA A 115 4.20 34.56 41.66
N PRO A 116 4.88 34.11 40.59
CA PRO A 116 4.20 33.69 39.38
C PRO A 116 3.26 32.51 39.69
N ASP A 117 2.00 32.65 39.33
CA ASP A 117 1.01 31.58 39.49
C ASP A 117 1.30 30.40 38.53
N TRP A 118 2.17 29.48 39.00
CA TRP A 118 2.62 28.31 38.27
C TRP A 118 1.45 27.44 37.81
N ARG A 119 0.38 27.31 38.60
CA ARG A 119 -0.81 26.52 38.26
C ARG A 119 -1.53 27.11 37.06
N ARG A 120 -1.65 28.43 36.99
CA ARG A 120 -2.25 29.15 35.85
C ARG A 120 -1.39 29.02 34.60
N ARG A 121 -0.07 29.13 34.73
CA ARG A 121 0.88 28.97 33.60
C ARG A 121 0.86 27.57 33.06
N ILE A 122 0.82 26.51 33.89
CA ILE A 122 0.70 25.13 33.49
C ILE A 122 -0.64 24.88 32.75
N LYS A 123 -1.77 25.40 33.30
CA LYS A 123 -3.08 25.27 32.62
C LYS A 123 -3.10 25.96 31.27
N LEU A 124 -2.57 27.19 31.18
CA LEU A 124 -2.46 27.91 29.90
C LEU A 124 -1.53 27.19 28.94
N GLY A 125 -0.37 26.69 29.38
CA GLY A 125 0.56 25.92 28.55
C GLY A 125 -0.06 24.63 28.05
N ALA A 126 -0.78 23.89 28.91
CA ALA A 126 -1.52 22.69 28.52
C ALA A 126 -2.62 23.01 27.50
N LEU A 127 -3.40 24.06 27.72
CA LEU A 127 -4.43 24.50 26.77
C LEU A 127 -3.81 24.90 25.42
N THR A 128 -2.71 25.67 25.42
CA THR A 128 -2.00 26.05 24.18
C THR A 128 -1.49 24.82 23.44
N LEU A 129 -0.93 23.82 24.15
CA LEU A 129 -0.49 22.57 23.56
C LEU A 129 -1.64 21.82 22.91
N VAL A 130 -2.78 21.70 23.60
CA VAL A 130 -3.97 21.03 23.05
C VAL A 130 -4.48 21.75 21.80
N VAL A 131 -4.57 23.08 21.81
CA VAL A 131 -4.99 23.89 20.65
C VAL A 131 -4.00 23.72 19.51
N ALA A 132 -2.69 23.72 19.76
CA ALA A 132 -1.67 23.49 18.75
C ALA A 132 -1.77 22.09 18.13
N LEU A 133 -1.97 21.05 18.96
CA LEU A 133 -2.17 19.68 18.48
C LEU A 133 -3.43 19.55 17.62
N LEU A 134 -4.54 20.19 18.03
CA LEU A 134 -5.77 20.21 17.23
C LEU A 134 -5.55 20.93 15.90
N ALA A 135 -4.87 22.07 15.89
CA ALA A 135 -4.56 22.80 14.66
C ALA A 135 -3.70 21.97 13.70
N VAL A 136 -2.67 21.29 14.22
CA VAL A 136 -1.84 20.37 13.43
C VAL A 136 -2.67 19.20 12.89
N SER A 137 -3.52 18.59 13.71
CA SER A 137 -4.37 17.46 13.28
C SER A 137 -5.34 17.87 12.18
N VAL A 138 -6.02 19.01 12.32
CA VAL A 138 -6.93 19.54 11.30
C VAL A 138 -6.17 19.88 10.01
N SER A 139 -5.02 20.55 10.11
CA SER A 139 -4.20 20.87 8.94
C SER A 139 -3.70 19.60 8.23
N THR A 140 -3.29 18.59 8.99
CA THR A 140 -2.86 17.29 8.44
C THR A 140 -4.01 16.57 7.74
N TYR A 141 -5.22 16.63 8.31
CA TYR A 141 -6.41 16.05 7.70
C TYR A 141 -6.69 16.68 6.32
N PHE A 142 -6.79 18.01 6.24
CA PHE A 142 -7.04 18.69 4.97
C PHE A 142 -5.92 18.50 3.96
N TRP A 143 -4.66 18.49 4.39
CA TRP A 143 -3.53 18.18 3.54
C TRP A 143 -3.63 16.75 2.98
N ALA A 144 -3.89 15.75 3.82
CA ALA A 144 -4.02 14.37 3.39
C ALA A 144 -5.23 14.17 2.47
N ASP A 145 -6.37 14.79 2.79
CA ASP A 145 -7.58 14.71 1.98
C ASP A 145 -7.38 15.29 0.57
N SER A 146 -6.61 16.38 0.46
CA SER A 146 -6.28 17.01 -0.82
C SER A 146 -5.39 16.16 -1.74
N LYS A 147 -4.73 15.12 -1.18
CA LYS A 147 -3.84 14.21 -1.92
C LYS A 147 -4.57 13.06 -2.59
N LEU A 148 -5.79 12.74 -2.16
CA LEU A 148 -6.56 11.64 -2.71
C LEU A 148 -7.02 11.95 -4.15
N LYS A 149 -6.71 11.05 -5.08
CA LYS A 149 -7.17 11.10 -6.48
C LYS A 149 -8.53 10.43 -6.59
N ARG A 150 -9.61 11.21 -6.43
CA ARG A 150 -11.01 10.77 -6.48
C ARG A 150 -11.51 10.73 -7.93
N GLU A 151 -11.03 9.76 -8.71
CA GLU A 151 -11.28 9.67 -10.15
C GLU A 151 -12.44 8.75 -10.50
N VAL A 152 -12.79 7.77 -9.65
CA VAL A 152 -13.79 6.75 -9.93
C VAL A 152 -15.17 7.18 -9.41
N ASP A 153 -16.18 7.11 -10.27
CA ASP A 153 -17.54 7.55 -9.95
C ASP A 153 -18.49 6.34 -9.83
N LEU A 154 -18.62 5.81 -8.62
CA LEU A 154 -19.50 4.66 -8.38
C LEU A 154 -20.99 4.99 -8.56
N SER A 155 -21.38 6.28 -8.62
CA SER A 155 -22.77 6.67 -8.93
C SER A 155 -23.16 6.38 -10.38
N LYS A 156 -22.17 6.18 -11.27
CA LYS A 156 -22.40 5.77 -12.66
C LYS A 156 -22.69 4.28 -12.83
N VAL A 157 -22.38 3.48 -11.81
CA VAL A 157 -22.64 2.03 -11.81
C VAL A 157 -24.15 1.83 -11.66
N ILE A 158 -24.75 1.17 -12.64
CA ILE A 158 -26.21 0.91 -12.68
C ILE A 158 -26.57 -0.42 -12.01
N GLU A 159 -27.85 -0.56 -11.64
CA GLU A 159 -28.41 -1.85 -11.13
C GLU A 159 -27.54 -2.49 -10.05
N ARG A 160 -27.11 -1.66 -9.11
CA ARG A 160 -26.26 -2.12 -8.01
C ARG A 160 -27.07 -2.97 -7.00
N PRO A 161 -26.48 -4.01 -6.42
CA PRO A 161 -27.10 -4.73 -5.33
C PRO A 161 -27.42 -3.81 -4.15
N GLU A 162 -28.36 -4.23 -3.30
CA GLU A 162 -28.61 -3.56 -2.02
C GLU A 162 -27.36 -3.64 -1.14
N ALA A 163 -27.18 -2.64 -0.27
CA ALA A 163 -26.09 -2.66 0.70
C ALA A 163 -26.40 -3.70 1.77
N GLY A 164 -25.41 -4.52 2.10
CA GLY A 164 -25.43 -5.39 3.28
C GLY A 164 -24.85 -4.67 4.50
N ASP A 165 -24.63 -5.43 5.57
CA ASP A 165 -23.89 -4.97 6.75
C ASP A 165 -22.37 -4.92 6.43
N GLY A 166 -21.64 -4.11 7.20
CA GLY A 166 -20.21 -3.88 6.97
C GLY A 166 -19.90 -2.99 5.76
N THR A 167 -18.63 -2.94 5.35
CA THR A 167 -18.15 -2.11 4.23
C THR A 167 -17.31 -2.96 3.29
N ASN A 168 -17.60 -2.92 2.00
CA ASN A 168 -16.91 -3.70 0.98
C ASN A 168 -16.02 -2.81 0.12
N TYR A 169 -14.71 -3.05 0.15
CA TYR A 169 -13.70 -2.37 -0.65
C TYR A 169 -13.25 -3.26 -1.81
N LEU A 170 -13.32 -2.79 -3.04
CA LEU A 170 -12.64 -3.45 -4.17
C LEU A 170 -11.25 -2.86 -4.33
N ILE A 171 -10.24 -3.64 -4.00
CA ILE A 171 -8.83 -3.27 -4.07
C ILE A 171 -8.25 -3.84 -5.36
N VAL A 172 -7.69 -2.96 -6.19
CA VAL A 172 -7.22 -3.28 -7.54
C VAL A 172 -5.75 -2.93 -7.70
N GLY A 173 -4.96 -3.89 -8.13
CA GLY A 173 -3.61 -3.66 -8.60
C GLY A 173 -3.60 -3.58 -10.13
N SER A 174 -3.33 -2.39 -10.66
CA SER A 174 -3.24 -2.18 -12.11
C SER A 174 -1.81 -2.16 -12.60
N ASP A 175 -1.63 -2.49 -13.87
CA ASP A 175 -0.36 -2.35 -14.56
C ASP A 175 -0.17 -0.92 -15.11
N SER A 176 -0.89 0.06 -14.57
CA SER A 176 -0.77 1.45 -14.93
C SER A 176 0.67 1.95 -14.74
N ARG A 177 1.14 2.63 -15.77
CA ARG A 177 2.47 3.27 -15.81
C ARG A 177 2.34 4.77 -15.84
N GLU A 178 1.16 5.27 -15.50
CA GLU A 178 0.88 6.70 -15.45
C GLU A 178 1.76 7.40 -14.43
N GLY A 179 2.30 8.54 -14.79
CA GLY A 179 3.24 9.29 -13.94
C GLY A 179 4.66 8.70 -13.83
N MET A 180 4.93 7.51 -14.40
CA MET A 180 6.28 6.91 -14.36
C MET A 180 7.19 7.49 -15.44
N SER A 181 8.42 7.87 -15.05
CA SER A 181 9.48 8.24 -15.98
C SER A 181 9.97 7.05 -16.80
N ALA A 182 10.71 7.31 -17.88
CA ALA A 182 11.33 6.25 -18.70
C ALA A 182 12.35 5.42 -17.89
N GLU A 183 13.09 6.07 -16.99
CA GLU A 183 14.04 5.45 -16.07
C GLU A 183 13.35 4.53 -15.07
N GLU A 184 12.23 4.97 -14.49
CA GLU A 184 11.43 4.15 -13.57
C GLU A 184 10.82 2.94 -14.27
N LYS A 185 10.26 3.11 -15.49
CA LYS A 185 9.74 1.99 -16.29
C LYS A 185 10.82 0.95 -16.57
N LYS A 186 12.05 1.39 -16.85
CA LYS A 186 13.20 0.52 -17.07
C LYS A 186 13.64 -0.17 -15.77
N ARG A 187 13.79 0.58 -14.69
CA ARG A 187 14.17 0.09 -13.36
C ARG A 187 13.18 -0.97 -12.86
N LEU A 188 11.90 -0.65 -12.90
CA LEU A 188 10.82 -1.53 -12.44
C LEU A 188 10.45 -2.63 -13.45
N ARG A 189 11.13 -2.69 -14.60
CA ARG A 189 10.89 -3.69 -15.67
C ARG A 189 9.42 -3.82 -16.07
N THR A 190 8.71 -2.68 -16.13
CA THR A 190 7.29 -2.66 -16.43
C THR A 190 7.00 -2.65 -17.94
N GLY A 191 8.01 -2.39 -18.77
CA GLY A 191 7.85 -2.24 -20.22
C GLY A 191 7.14 -0.94 -20.60
N SER A 192 6.80 -0.83 -21.87
CA SER A 192 6.16 0.35 -22.48
C SER A 192 4.79 0.02 -23.11
N ALA A 193 4.15 -1.08 -22.74
CA ALA A 193 2.84 -1.45 -23.29
C ALA A 193 1.82 -0.35 -22.96
N GLU A 194 1.06 0.05 -23.96
CA GLU A 194 -0.08 0.96 -23.81
C GLU A 194 -1.31 0.20 -23.29
N GLY A 195 -2.20 0.94 -22.62
CA GLY A 195 -3.41 0.40 -21.99
C GLY A 195 -3.21 0.08 -20.53
N LYS A 196 -4.33 0.04 -19.82
CA LYS A 196 -4.42 -0.30 -18.40
C LYS A 196 -5.06 -1.68 -18.27
N ARG A 197 -4.46 -2.56 -17.48
CA ARG A 197 -5.02 -3.87 -17.14
C ARG A 197 -4.88 -4.08 -15.65
N THR A 198 -5.79 -4.86 -15.11
CA THR A 198 -5.71 -5.28 -13.72
C THR A 198 -5.14 -6.68 -13.63
N ASP A 199 -4.11 -6.82 -12.81
CA ASP A 199 -3.47 -8.11 -12.55
C ASP A 199 -3.87 -8.71 -11.20
N SER A 200 -4.36 -7.87 -10.28
CA SER A 200 -4.78 -8.27 -8.93
C SER A 200 -6.09 -7.57 -8.59
N MET A 201 -7.08 -8.31 -8.14
CA MET A 201 -8.37 -7.82 -7.69
C MET A 201 -8.75 -8.55 -6.41
N MET A 202 -9.13 -7.80 -5.38
CA MET A 202 -9.49 -8.36 -4.09
C MET A 202 -10.69 -7.59 -3.54
N ILE A 203 -11.62 -8.30 -2.91
CA ILE A 203 -12.65 -7.69 -2.07
C ILE A 203 -12.19 -7.81 -0.63
N LEU A 204 -12.13 -6.69 0.07
CA LEU A 204 -11.97 -6.63 1.51
C LEU A 204 -13.30 -6.24 2.11
N HIS A 205 -13.88 -7.12 2.89
CA HIS A 205 -15.04 -6.87 3.72
C HIS A 205 -14.58 -6.49 5.12
N ASP A 206 -15.05 -5.35 5.63
CA ASP A 206 -14.79 -4.85 6.98
C ASP A 206 -16.12 -4.86 7.76
N GLY A 207 -16.29 -5.85 8.59
CA GLY A 207 -17.49 -6.08 9.38
C GLY A 207 -17.19 -6.42 10.84
N SER A 208 -18.23 -6.47 11.66
CA SER A 208 -18.13 -6.72 13.11
C SER A 208 -17.71 -8.15 13.44
N SER A 209 -17.98 -9.10 12.52
CA SER A 209 -17.57 -10.50 12.65
C SER A 209 -16.07 -10.73 12.33
N GLY A 210 -15.37 -9.67 11.96
CA GLY A 210 -13.97 -9.63 11.59
C GLY A 210 -13.73 -9.46 10.08
N PRO A 211 -12.60 -8.89 9.68
CA PRO A 211 -12.34 -8.59 8.28
C PRO A 211 -12.11 -9.84 7.44
N THR A 212 -12.62 -9.83 6.22
CA THR A 212 -12.45 -10.93 5.26
C THR A 212 -11.89 -10.41 3.94
N LEU A 213 -10.74 -10.98 3.51
CA LEU A 213 -10.08 -10.67 2.23
C LEU A 213 -10.33 -11.80 1.23
N ILE A 214 -10.98 -11.48 0.12
CA ILE A 214 -11.32 -12.44 -0.95
C ILE A 214 -10.58 -12.04 -2.22
N SER A 215 -9.66 -12.87 -2.66
CA SER A 215 -8.98 -12.67 -3.94
C SER A 215 -9.83 -13.14 -5.10
N LEU A 216 -9.95 -12.28 -6.12
CA LEU A 216 -10.62 -12.56 -7.38
C LEU A 216 -9.57 -12.81 -8.46
N PRO A 217 -9.34 -14.06 -8.90
CA PRO A 217 -8.38 -14.34 -9.96
C PRO A 217 -8.74 -13.56 -11.24
N ARG A 218 -7.76 -12.94 -11.86
CA ARG A 218 -7.96 -12.14 -13.08
C ARG A 218 -8.53 -12.94 -14.26
N ASP A 219 -8.25 -14.26 -14.28
CA ASP A 219 -8.72 -15.18 -15.29
C ASP A 219 -10.10 -15.81 -14.94
N SER A 220 -10.81 -15.24 -13.94
CA SER A 220 -12.18 -15.64 -13.59
C SER A 220 -13.11 -15.45 -14.77
N ASN A 221 -13.92 -16.50 -15.08
CA ASN A 221 -14.93 -16.48 -16.13
C ASN A 221 -16.18 -15.77 -15.61
N VAL A 222 -16.41 -14.54 -16.06
CA VAL A 222 -17.51 -13.70 -15.61
C VAL A 222 -18.35 -13.19 -16.78
N GLU A 223 -19.62 -12.94 -16.53
CA GLU A 223 -20.52 -12.32 -17.49
C GLU A 223 -20.38 -10.80 -17.44
N ILE A 224 -20.28 -10.14 -18.60
CA ILE A 224 -20.41 -8.70 -18.72
C ILE A 224 -21.90 -8.34 -18.72
N PRO A 225 -22.41 -7.64 -17.69
CA PRO A 225 -23.80 -7.22 -17.62
C PRO A 225 -24.09 -6.02 -18.53
N SER A 226 -25.35 -5.54 -18.50
CA SER A 226 -25.66 -4.20 -18.97
C SER A 226 -24.88 -3.14 -18.19
N PHE A 227 -24.36 -2.14 -18.89
CA PHE A 227 -23.59 -1.06 -18.26
C PHE A 227 -23.76 0.26 -19.01
N LYS A 228 -23.49 1.36 -18.34
CA LYS A 228 -23.40 2.70 -18.92
C LYS A 228 -21.92 3.01 -19.14
N GLY A 229 -21.54 3.26 -20.40
CA GLY A 229 -20.15 3.57 -20.74
C GLY A 229 -19.64 4.79 -20.00
N SER A 230 -18.49 4.67 -19.38
CA SER A 230 -17.89 5.66 -18.47
C SER A 230 -17.62 7.00 -19.15
N GLU A 231 -17.13 6.98 -20.40
CA GLU A 231 -16.84 8.17 -21.21
C GLU A 231 -18.05 8.58 -22.08
N SER A 232 -18.69 7.60 -22.74
CA SER A 232 -19.74 7.87 -23.72
C SER A 232 -21.11 8.19 -23.11
N GLY A 233 -21.35 7.74 -21.88
CA GLY A 233 -22.65 7.81 -21.21
C GLY A 233 -23.74 6.95 -21.87
N LYS A 234 -23.40 6.17 -22.92
CA LYS A 234 -24.34 5.30 -23.63
C LYS A 234 -24.61 4.02 -22.87
N MET A 235 -25.83 3.51 -22.99
CA MET A 235 -26.21 2.22 -22.45
C MET A 235 -25.75 1.10 -23.40
N PHE A 236 -25.07 0.13 -22.83
CA PHE A 236 -24.69 -1.12 -23.48
C PHE A 236 -25.52 -2.25 -22.87
N PRO A 237 -26.32 -2.98 -23.66
CA PRO A 237 -27.13 -4.07 -23.13
C PRO A 237 -26.26 -5.27 -22.77
N GLY A 238 -26.64 -5.98 -21.70
CA GLY A 238 -26.04 -7.29 -21.37
C GLY A 238 -26.39 -8.32 -22.46
N THR A 239 -25.36 -9.01 -22.95
CA THR A 239 -25.50 -10.03 -24.03
C THR A 239 -25.22 -11.45 -23.53
N GLY A 240 -25.00 -11.65 -22.24
CA GLY A 240 -24.57 -12.94 -21.68
C GLY A 240 -23.13 -13.29 -22.03
N ARG A 241 -22.33 -12.32 -22.53
CA ARG A 241 -20.95 -12.55 -22.96
C ARG A 241 -20.04 -12.87 -21.77
N GLN A 242 -19.40 -14.03 -21.86
CA GLN A 242 -18.44 -14.48 -20.85
C GLN A 242 -17.01 -14.03 -21.21
N VAL A 243 -16.33 -13.42 -20.27
CA VAL A 243 -14.96 -12.93 -20.44
C VAL A 243 -14.12 -13.21 -19.20
N LYS A 244 -12.81 -12.99 -19.28
CA LYS A 244 -11.96 -12.91 -18.09
C LYS A 244 -12.25 -11.63 -17.31
N LEU A 245 -12.26 -11.68 -16.00
CA LEU A 245 -12.58 -10.55 -15.13
C LEU A 245 -11.74 -9.29 -15.43
N ASN A 246 -10.45 -9.46 -15.70
CA ASN A 246 -9.58 -8.35 -16.05
C ASN A 246 -9.91 -7.69 -17.40
N ALA A 247 -10.68 -8.34 -18.25
CA ALA A 247 -11.12 -7.76 -19.52
C ALA A 247 -12.21 -6.70 -19.30
N ALA A 248 -13.03 -6.81 -18.25
CA ALA A 248 -14.01 -5.78 -17.89
C ALA A 248 -13.32 -4.43 -17.62
N TYR A 249 -12.24 -4.44 -16.87
CA TYR A 249 -11.46 -3.22 -16.62
C TYR A 249 -10.84 -2.65 -17.91
N ALA A 250 -10.29 -3.51 -18.76
CA ALA A 250 -9.67 -3.09 -20.02
C ALA A 250 -10.68 -2.52 -21.03
N GLU A 251 -11.97 -2.90 -20.92
CA GLU A 251 -13.05 -2.50 -21.84
C GLU A 251 -13.61 -1.11 -21.53
N ASP A 252 -13.93 -0.83 -20.26
CA ASP A 252 -14.53 0.46 -19.86
C ASP A 252 -14.13 0.91 -18.44
N GLY A 253 -12.96 0.50 -17.97
CA GLY A 253 -12.36 1.02 -16.75
C GLY A 253 -12.93 0.48 -15.45
N PRO A 254 -12.71 1.23 -14.34
CA PRO A 254 -13.08 0.81 -12.99
C PRO A 254 -14.59 0.64 -12.78
N GLU A 255 -15.42 1.51 -13.37
CA GLU A 255 -16.87 1.44 -13.22
C GLU A 255 -17.44 0.14 -13.80
N LEU A 256 -16.97 -0.30 -14.97
CA LEU A 256 -17.39 -1.58 -15.54
C LEU A 256 -16.85 -2.76 -14.75
N LEU A 257 -15.63 -2.66 -14.22
CA LEU A 257 -15.10 -3.71 -13.33
C LEU A 257 -15.97 -3.87 -12.08
N VAL A 258 -16.32 -2.76 -11.40
CA VAL A 258 -17.21 -2.79 -10.23
C VAL A 258 -18.56 -3.38 -10.60
N ARG A 259 -19.19 -2.90 -11.69
CA ARG A 259 -20.48 -3.41 -12.18
C ARG A 259 -20.42 -4.93 -12.43
N THR A 260 -19.34 -5.40 -13.06
CA THR A 260 -19.13 -6.81 -13.36
C THR A 260 -18.95 -7.66 -12.09
N VAL A 261 -18.19 -7.17 -11.12
CA VAL A 261 -18.02 -7.85 -9.83
C VAL A 261 -19.36 -7.92 -9.09
N GLU A 262 -20.07 -6.80 -8.94
CA GLU A 262 -21.37 -6.74 -8.28
C GLU A 262 -22.41 -7.68 -8.93
N PHE A 263 -22.48 -7.69 -10.26
CA PHE A 263 -23.42 -8.54 -11.00
C PHE A 263 -23.15 -10.04 -10.80
N ASN A 264 -21.87 -10.46 -10.87
CA ASN A 264 -21.54 -11.87 -10.79
C ASN A 264 -21.47 -12.40 -9.36
N THR A 265 -21.30 -11.54 -8.35
CA THR A 265 -21.29 -11.92 -6.94
C THR A 265 -22.63 -11.67 -6.23
N GLY A 266 -23.33 -10.62 -6.59
CA GLY A 266 -24.45 -10.07 -5.83
C GLY A 266 -24.03 -9.24 -4.62
N LEU A 267 -22.74 -8.99 -4.43
CA LEU A 267 -22.20 -8.20 -3.33
C LEU A 267 -21.99 -6.75 -3.80
N ARG A 268 -22.54 -5.78 -3.04
CA ARG A 268 -22.30 -4.36 -3.31
C ARG A 268 -20.88 -3.97 -2.92
N ILE A 269 -20.23 -3.18 -3.76
CA ILE A 269 -18.91 -2.60 -3.50
C ILE A 269 -19.09 -1.14 -3.06
N ASP A 270 -18.77 -0.83 -1.83
CA ASP A 270 -18.98 0.51 -1.27
C ASP A 270 -17.84 1.46 -1.65
N HIS A 271 -16.62 0.95 -1.73
CA HIS A 271 -15.44 1.73 -2.09
C HIS A 271 -14.54 1.03 -3.10
N TYR A 272 -13.86 1.84 -3.90
CA TYR A 272 -12.89 1.39 -4.89
C TYR A 272 -11.51 1.99 -4.58
N VAL A 273 -10.47 1.17 -4.61
CA VAL A 273 -9.08 1.60 -4.42
C VAL A 273 -8.19 0.93 -5.46
N GLU A 274 -7.47 1.73 -6.23
CA GLU A 274 -6.53 1.24 -7.23
C GLU A 274 -5.11 1.75 -6.96
N ILE A 275 -4.14 0.86 -7.15
CA ILE A 275 -2.73 1.18 -7.08
C ILE A 275 -2.00 0.69 -8.34
N GLY A 276 -1.25 1.59 -8.98
CA GLY A 276 -0.39 1.25 -10.11
C GLY A 276 1.01 0.80 -9.68
N PHE A 277 1.78 0.30 -10.63
CA PHE A 277 3.14 -0.21 -10.37
C PHE A 277 4.08 0.82 -9.73
N GLY A 278 4.07 2.06 -10.23
CA GLY A 278 4.89 3.14 -9.69
C GLY A 278 4.54 3.46 -8.24
N GLY A 279 3.24 3.60 -7.98
CA GLY A 279 2.71 3.90 -6.65
C GLY A 279 3.05 2.82 -5.62
N PHE A 280 2.87 1.56 -6.01
CA PHE A 280 3.24 0.44 -5.16
C PHE A 280 4.73 0.49 -4.74
N ALA A 281 5.63 0.70 -5.69
CA ALA A 281 7.06 0.79 -5.40
C ALA A 281 7.38 1.99 -4.50
N GLN A 282 6.76 3.15 -4.74
CA GLN A 282 6.96 4.36 -3.95
C GLN A 282 6.50 4.19 -2.49
N ILE A 283 5.36 3.54 -2.24
CA ILE A 283 4.88 3.25 -0.88
C ILE A 283 5.89 2.38 -0.13
N VAL A 284 6.37 1.32 -0.78
CA VAL A 284 7.36 0.42 -0.15
C VAL A 284 8.66 1.15 0.17
N ASP A 285 9.17 1.95 -0.76
CA ASP A 285 10.40 2.72 -0.55
C ASP A 285 10.23 3.78 0.57
N ALA A 286 9.06 4.42 0.67
CA ALA A 286 8.76 5.42 1.69
C ALA A 286 8.76 4.86 3.12
N ILE A 287 8.39 3.59 3.31
CA ILE A 287 8.47 2.93 4.64
C ILE A 287 9.83 2.32 4.93
N GLY A 288 10.77 2.39 3.97
CA GLY A 288 12.11 1.81 4.10
C GLY A 288 12.23 0.34 3.69
N GLY A 289 11.27 -0.17 2.92
CA GLY A 289 11.20 -1.57 2.50
C GLY A 289 10.26 -2.41 3.34
N VAL A 290 9.98 -3.63 2.87
CA VAL A 290 9.13 -4.63 3.56
C VAL A 290 9.95 -5.87 3.88
N GLU A 291 10.01 -6.25 5.14
CA GLU A 291 10.63 -7.51 5.57
C GLU A 291 9.70 -8.69 5.28
N LEU A 292 10.24 -9.66 4.54
CA LEU A 292 9.55 -10.91 4.22
C LEU A 292 10.44 -12.11 4.52
N ASP A 293 9.84 -13.16 5.06
CA ASP A 293 10.48 -14.47 5.16
C ASP A 293 10.11 -15.28 3.91
N ILE A 294 11.11 -15.59 3.08
CA ILE A 294 10.97 -16.32 1.81
C ILE A 294 11.35 -17.78 2.07
N PRO A 295 10.40 -18.74 2.04
CA PRO A 295 10.68 -20.11 2.46
C PRO A 295 11.69 -20.84 1.58
N LYS A 296 11.75 -20.49 0.28
CA LYS A 296 12.60 -21.12 -0.72
C LYS A 296 13.12 -20.11 -1.72
N ALA A 297 14.41 -20.21 -2.03
CA ALA A 297 15.01 -19.39 -3.09
C ALA A 297 14.34 -19.63 -4.45
N PHE A 298 14.13 -18.56 -5.22
CA PHE A 298 13.56 -18.63 -6.56
C PHE A 298 14.02 -17.49 -7.46
N LYS A 299 13.94 -17.75 -8.78
CA LYS A 299 14.21 -16.75 -9.82
C LYS A 299 13.08 -16.75 -10.85
N ASP A 300 12.66 -15.55 -11.23
CA ASP A 300 11.71 -15.34 -12.33
C ASP A 300 12.24 -14.22 -13.25
N LYS A 301 12.73 -14.62 -14.43
CA LYS A 301 13.31 -13.67 -15.40
C LYS A 301 12.30 -12.64 -15.90
N LYS A 302 10.99 -12.98 -15.94
CA LYS A 302 9.94 -12.09 -16.46
C LYS A 302 9.57 -11.01 -15.49
N SER A 303 9.46 -11.33 -14.19
CA SER A 303 9.24 -10.32 -13.14
C SER A 303 10.53 -9.61 -12.73
N GLY A 304 11.68 -10.22 -12.96
CA GLY A 304 12.98 -9.78 -12.48
C GLY A 304 13.31 -10.25 -11.07
N ALA A 305 12.50 -11.15 -10.51
CA ALA A 305 12.73 -11.72 -9.19
C ALA A 305 13.98 -12.59 -9.14
N ASP A 306 14.80 -12.39 -8.12
CA ASP A 306 15.97 -13.22 -7.77
C ASP A 306 16.12 -13.16 -6.25
N PHE A 307 15.51 -14.10 -5.55
CA PHE A 307 15.44 -14.11 -4.10
C PHE A 307 16.08 -15.36 -3.50
N GLN A 308 16.79 -15.18 -2.40
CA GLN A 308 17.29 -16.26 -1.59
C GLN A 308 16.21 -16.70 -0.58
N ALA A 309 16.40 -17.86 0.05
CA ALA A 309 15.57 -18.28 1.18
C ALA A 309 15.92 -17.47 2.44
N GLY A 310 14.96 -17.28 3.33
CA GLY A 310 15.11 -16.60 4.61
C GLY A 310 14.53 -15.18 4.63
N LYS A 311 14.75 -14.49 5.74
CA LYS A 311 14.26 -13.13 5.96
C LYS A 311 15.06 -12.12 5.14
N GLN A 312 14.36 -11.26 4.41
CA GLN A 312 14.93 -10.22 3.55
C GLN A 312 14.05 -8.98 3.60
N THR A 313 14.67 -7.79 3.59
CA THR A 313 13.98 -6.53 3.41
C THR A 313 13.96 -6.18 1.93
N LEU A 314 12.77 -6.14 1.33
CA LEU A 314 12.57 -5.87 -0.08
C LEU A 314 12.27 -4.38 -0.28
N ASN A 315 13.03 -3.71 -1.14
CA ASN A 315 12.72 -2.37 -1.60
C ASN A 315 11.55 -2.37 -2.62
N GLY A 316 11.13 -1.19 -3.13
CA GLY A 316 10.01 -1.09 -4.06
C GLY A 316 10.17 -1.91 -5.34
N GLU A 317 11.37 -1.93 -5.94
CA GLU A 317 11.65 -2.72 -7.14
C GLU A 317 11.56 -4.23 -6.86
N GLN A 318 12.20 -4.68 -5.80
CA GLN A 318 12.19 -6.07 -5.38
C GLN A 318 10.79 -6.54 -4.99
N SER A 319 10.05 -5.68 -4.27
CA SER A 319 8.66 -5.96 -3.88
C SER A 319 7.75 -6.10 -5.08
N LEU A 320 7.87 -5.21 -6.06
CA LEU A 320 7.11 -5.30 -7.31
C LEU A 320 7.47 -6.57 -8.09
N ALA A 321 8.75 -6.95 -8.14
CA ALA A 321 9.19 -8.21 -8.75
C ALA A 321 8.59 -9.42 -8.03
N PHE A 322 8.57 -9.40 -6.69
CA PHE A 322 8.00 -10.46 -5.86
C PHE A 322 6.52 -10.69 -6.11
N VAL A 323 5.69 -9.64 -6.06
CA VAL A 323 4.22 -9.76 -6.24
C VAL A 323 3.81 -10.06 -7.68
N ARG A 324 4.71 -9.86 -8.66
CA ARG A 324 4.49 -10.17 -10.08
C ARG A 324 4.98 -11.56 -10.49
N THR A 325 5.69 -12.26 -9.63
CA THR A 325 6.26 -13.58 -9.92
C THR A 325 5.17 -14.61 -10.18
N ARG A 326 5.29 -15.34 -11.30
CA ARG A 326 4.37 -16.39 -11.73
C ARG A 326 5.07 -17.68 -12.09
N TYR A 327 6.21 -17.57 -12.79
CA TYR A 327 6.87 -18.71 -13.45
C TYR A 327 7.84 -19.47 -12.56
N ALA A 328 8.02 -19.00 -11.32
CA ALA A 328 8.86 -19.68 -10.34
C ALA A 328 8.11 -20.76 -9.54
N PHE A 329 6.77 -20.85 -9.67
CA PHE A 329 5.95 -21.73 -8.86
C PHE A 329 5.04 -22.60 -9.75
N ALA A 330 4.77 -23.84 -9.32
CA ALA A 330 3.96 -24.80 -10.06
C ALA A 330 2.47 -24.40 -10.16
N GLY A 331 1.94 -23.71 -9.13
CA GLY A 331 0.56 -23.24 -9.08
C GLY A 331 0.33 -21.90 -9.81
N SER A 332 1.38 -21.32 -10.42
CA SER A 332 1.32 -20.15 -11.31
C SER A 332 0.52 -18.97 -10.73
N ASP A 333 -0.77 -18.83 -11.10
CA ASP A 333 -1.59 -17.66 -10.72
C ASP A 333 -2.09 -17.72 -9.27
N LEU A 334 -2.39 -18.91 -8.75
CA LEU A 334 -2.82 -19.08 -7.35
C LEU A 334 -1.67 -18.83 -6.38
N ASP A 335 -0.45 -19.27 -6.71
CA ASP A 335 0.72 -18.99 -5.89
C ASP A 335 1.08 -17.50 -5.92
N ARG A 336 0.90 -16.83 -7.05
CA ARG A 336 1.02 -15.36 -7.11
C ARG A 336 0.04 -14.68 -6.17
N THR A 337 -1.21 -15.10 -6.15
CA THR A 337 -2.24 -14.55 -5.26
C THR A 337 -1.85 -14.70 -3.78
N LYS A 338 -1.35 -15.88 -3.37
CA LYS A 338 -0.83 -16.12 -2.02
C LYS A 338 0.35 -15.21 -1.68
N ASN A 339 1.28 -15.01 -2.62
CA ASN A 339 2.41 -14.11 -2.45
C ASN A 339 1.96 -12.65 -2.31
N GLN A 340 0.96 -12.22 -3.08
CA GLN A 340 0.37 -10.88 -2.96
C GLN A 340 -0.28 -10.68 -1.60
N GLN A 341 -1.10 -11.63 -1.14
CA GLN A 341 -1.70 -11.59 0.19
C GLN A 341 -0.64 -11.52 1.28
N LYS A 342 0.38 -12.40 1.24
CA LYS A 342 1.50 -12.40 2.18
C LYS A 342 2.25 -11.07 2.19
N PHE A 343 2.48 -10.48 1.01
CA PHE A 343 3.16 -9.19 0.88
C PHE A 343 2.33 -8.05 1.48
N LEU A 344 1.04 -7.94 1.09
CA LEU A 344 0.13 -6.92 1.61
C LEU A 344 -0.01 -7.01 3.12
N ALA A 345 -0.01 -8.23 3.65
CA ALA A 345 0.05 -8.54 5.05
C ALA A 345 1.23 -7.89 5.75
N ALA A 346 2.42 -8.18 5.24
CA ALA A 346 3.66 -7.66 5.78
C ALA A 346 3.72 -6.13 5.67
N LEU A 347 3.31 -5.58 4.51
CA LEU A 347 3.26 -4.14 4.27
C LEU A 347 2.35 -3.44 5.30
N ALA A 348 1.11 -3.92 5.48
CA ALA A 348 0.17 -3.33 6.43
C ALA A 348 0.68 -3.39 7.86
N SER A 349 1.23 -4.54 8.30
CA SER A 349 1.76 -4.71 9.65
C SER A 349 2.96 -3.82 9.94
N GLN A 350 3.85 -3.63 8.97
CA GLN A 350 5.08 -2.84 9.15
C GLN A 350 4.84 -1.33 8.98
N THR A 351 3.82 -0.93 8.24
CA THR A 351 3.42 0.48 8.10
C THR A 351 2.72 0.99 9.36
N ALA A 352 1.79 0.21 9.93
CA ALA A 352 0.99 0.61 11.11
C ALA A 352 1.73 0.36 12.42
N THR A 353 2.96 0.84 12.55
CA THR A 353 3.71 0.74 13.81
C THR A 353 3.64 2.05 14.61
N PRO A 354 3.65 1.99 15.96
CA PRO A 354 3.71 3.21 16.77
C PRO A 354 4.88 4.12 16.39
N SER A 355 6.03 3.54 15.98
CA SER A 355 7.21 4.28 15.55
C SER A 355 6.99 5.05 14.23
N THR A 356 6.11 4.58 13.35
CA THR A 356 5.74 5.29 12.11
C THR A 356 4.70 6.36 12.41
N ILE A 357 3.66 6.01 13.19
CA ILE A 357 2.51 6.90 13.46
C ILE A 357 2.92 8.10 14.34
N LEU A 358 3.78 7.87 15.35
CA LEU A 358 4.20 8.93 16.28
C LEU A 358 5.40 9.77 15.78
N ASN A 359 6.04 9.35 14.68
CA ASN A 359 7.16 10.07 14.11
C ASN A 359 6.74 10.85 12.85
N PRO A 360 6.58 12.18 12.91
CA PRO A 360 6.15 12.98 11.78
C PRO A 360 7.10 12.86 10.56
N PHE A 361 8.40 12.68 10.79
CA PHE A 361 9.39 12.51 9.71
C PHE A 361 9.26 11.17 8.96
N LYS A 362 8.55 10.20 9.53
CA LYS A 362 8.18 8.94 8.85
C LYS A 362 6.73 9.00 8.35
N LEU A 363 5.82 9.50 9.18
CA LEU A 363 4.39 9.53 8.90
C LEU A 363 4.08 10.34 7.62
N TYR A 364 4.53 11.59 7.53
CA TYR A 364 4.20 12.45 6.39
C TYR A 364 4.73 11.93 5.04
N PRO A 365 6.01 11.50 4.91
CA PRO A 365 6.48 10.90 3.67
C PRO A 365 5.72 9.63 3.28
N THR A 366 5.44 8.74 4.26
CA THR A 366 4.70 7.50 4.00
C THR A 366 3.26 7.78 3.56
N MET A 367 2.56 8.68 4.26
CA MET A 367 1.21 9.11 3.89
C MET A 367 1.20 9.79 2.52
N GLY A 368 2.14 10.70 2.26
CA GLY A 368 2.26 11.38 0.97
C GLY A 368 2.46 10.40 -0.17
N ALA A 369 3.43 9.50 -0.06
CA ALA A 369 3.69 8.48 -1.07
C ALA A 369 2.46 7.57 -1.30
N GLY A 370 1.75 7.20 -0.24
CA GLY A 370 0.52 6.40 -0.34
C GLY A 370 -0.59 7.16 -1.06
N LEU A 371 -0.97 8.32 -0.51
CA LEU A 371 -2.15 9.07 -0.98
C LEU A 371 -1.98 9.64 -2.39
N ASP A 372 -0.76 10.08 -2.77
CA ASP A 372 -0.47 10.60 -4.11
C ASP A 372 -0.56 9.53 -5.22
N THR A 373 -0.53 8.25 -4.84
CA THR A 373 -0.46 7.13 -5.80
C THR A 373 -1.73 6.30 -5.89
N LEU A 374 -2.63 6.47 -4.93
CA LEU A 374 -3.91 5.77 -4.92
C LEU A 374 -4.95 6.52 -5.76
N ILE A 375 -5.65 5.77 -6.63
CA ILE A 375 -6.86 6.22 -7.30
C ILE A 375 -8.03 5.64 -6.51
N VAL A 376 -8.98 6.49 -6.10
CA VAL A 376 -10.11 6.06 -5.26
C VAL A 376 -11.43 6.54 -5.84
N ASP A 377 -12.53 5.98 -5.31
CA ASP A 377 -13.86 6.47 -5.63
C ASP A 377 -14.12 7.88 -5.04
N LYS A 378 -15.10 8.59 -5.62
CA LYS A 378 -15.41 9.96 -5.23
C LYS A 378 -15.89 10.11 -3.79
N ASP A 379 -16.51 9.08 -3.24
CA ASP A 379 -17.06 9.08 -1.89
C ASP A 379 -16.06 8.57 -0.85
N MET A 380 -14.86 8.17 -1.29
CA MET A 380 -13.78 7.74 -0.40
C MET A 380 -13.36 8.87 0.53
N SER A 381 -13.52 8.66 1.81
CA SER A 381 -12.98 9.53 2.86
C SER A 381 -11.65 8.99 3.39
N LEU A 382 -10.85 9.86 4.03
CA LEU A 382 -9.66 9.41 4.76
C LEU A 382 -9.99 8.43 5.89
N TRP A 383 -11.21 8.55 6.46
CA TRP A 383 -11.67 7.64 7.50
C TRP A 383 -11.93 6.25 6.92
N ALA A 384 -12.66 6.17 5.79
CA ALA A 384 -12.92 4.90 5.10
C ALA A 384 -11.60 4.23 4.65
N LEU A 385 -10.65 5.03 4.11
CA LEU A 385 -9.32 4.53 3.75
C LEU A 385 -8.52 4.02 4.95
N GLY A 386 -8.64 4.70 6.09
CA GLY A 386 -8.04 4.28 7.35
C GLY A 386 -8.64 2.96 7.85
N ASN A 387 -9.97 2.82 7.82
CA ASN A 387 -10.66 1.58 8.19
C ASN A 387 -10.23 0.42 7.29
N MET A 388 -10.20 0.64 5.96
CA MET A 388 -9.68 -0.35 5.00
C MET A 388 -8.26 -0.83 5.39
N PHE A 389 -7.39 0.10 5.74
CA PHE A 389 -6.02 -0.22 6.13
C PHE A 389 -5.95 -1.04 7.43
N PHE A 390 -6.76 -0.69 8.44
CA PHE A 390 -6.82 -1.45 9.70
C PHE A 390 -7.51 -2.81 9.53
N ALA A 391 -8.55 -2.91 8.70
CA ALA A 391 -9.16 -4.19 8.33
C ALA A 391 -8.16 -5.10 7.62
N MET A 392 -7.39 -4.57 6.67
CA MET A 392 -6.30 -5.32 6.02
C MET A 392 -5.27 -5.82 7.04
N LYS A 393 -4.90 -4.99 8.02
CA LYS A 393 -4.02 -5.39 9.12
C LYS A 393 -4.64 -6.48 9.97
N GLY A 394 -5.95 -6.42 10.26
CA GLY A 394 -6.68 -7.45 11.00
C GLY A 394 -6.66 -8.81 10.30
N VAL A 395 -6.90 -8.85 8.97
CA VAL A 395 -6.75 -10.09 8.17
C VAL A 395 -5.39 -10.73 8.38
N THR A 396 -4.34 -9.94 8.49
CA THR A 396 -2.96 -10.40 8.56
C THR A 396 -2.50 -10.72 9.97
N GLY A 397 -3.13 -10.11 10.98
CA GLY A 397 -2.88 -10.36 12.40
C GLY A 397 -3.51 -11.65 12.92
N GLY A 398 -4.37 -12.29 12.13
CA GLY A 398 -5.09 -13.50 12.51
C GLY A 398 -6.50 -13.24 13.04
N ASP A 399 -6.93 -11.97 13.08
CA ASP A 399 -8.28 -11.57 13.51
C ASP A 399 -9.30 -11.67 12.36
N GLY A 400 -8.83 -11.96 11.14
CA GLY A 400 -9.66 -12.04 9.94
C GLY A 400 -9.41 -13.29 9.10
N THR A 401 -10.15 -13.38 8.00
CA THR A 401 -10.08 -14.50 7.04
C THR A 401 -9.47 -14.03 5.71
N SER A 402 -8.57 -14.83 5.13
CA SER A 402 -8.04 -14.62 3.78
C SER A 402 -8.28 -15.86 2.93
N MET A 403 -8.91 -15.67 1.76
CA MET A 403 -9.29 -16.77 0.88
C MET A 403 -9.32 -16.35 -0.59
N ASN A 404 -9.31 -17.32 -1.49
CA ASN A 404 -9.71 -17.08 -2.87
C ASN A 404 -11.23 -17.23 -3.01
N VAL A 405 -11.83 -16.56 -4.00
CA VAL A 405 -13.21 -16.85 -4.38
C VAL A 405 -13.35 -18.35 -4.68
N PRO A 406 -14.43 -19.02 -4.22
CA PRO A 406 -14.62 -20.46 -4.46
C PRO A 406 -14.68 -20.77 -5.95
N ILE A 407 -13.87 -21.73 -6.41
CA ILE A 407 -13.75 -22.16 -7.80
C ILE A 407 -14.26 -23.58 -7.93
N SER A 408 -15.15 -23.84 -8.90
CA SER A 408 -15.69 -25.17 -9.24
C SER A 408 -14.87 -25.90 -10.29
N GLY A 409 -14.05 -25.19 -11.09
CA GLY A 409 -13.27 -25.77 -12.18
C GLY A 409 -12.76 -24.72 -13.15
N SER A 410 -12.48 -25.14 -14.39
CA SER A 410 -12.03 -24.24 -15.45
C SER A 410 -12.64 -24.60 -16.81
N ILE A 411 -12.83 -23.58 -17.65
CA ILE A 411 -13.21 -23.71 -19.06
C ILE A 411 -12.07 -23.12 -19.88
N GLY A 412 -11.28 -24.00 -20.51
CA GLY A 412 -10.03 -23.58 -21.14
C GLY A 412 -9.07 -22.94 -20.12
N SER A 413 -8.72 -21.68 -20.33
CA SER A 413 -7.86 -20.90 -19.40
C SER A 413 -8.63 -20.07 -18.39
N ASN A 414 -9.98 -20.14 -18.38
CA ASN A 414 -10.82 -19.32 -17.51
C ASN A 414 -11.25 -20.12 -16.28
N LEU A 415 -11.15 -19.54 -15.10
CA LEU A 415 -11.57 -20.13 -13.83
C LEU A 415 -13.06 -19.91 -13.64
N VAL A 416 -13.80 -20.96 -13.35
CA VAL A 416 -15.26 -20.91 -13.14
C VAL A 416 -15.55 -20.89 -11.65
N TRP A 417 -16.30 -19.90 -11.20
CA TRP A 417 -16.69 -19.79 -9.79
C TRP A 417 -17.73 -20.84 -9.41
N ASP A 418 -17.64 -21.35 -8.19
CA ASP A 418 -18.69 -22.16 -7.56
C ASP A 418 -19.83 -21.25 -7.12
N LYS A 419 -20.83 -21.10 -7.99
CA LYS A 419 -21.95 -20.16 -7.77
C LYS A 419 -22.68 -20.41 -6.46
N ALA A 420 -22.82 -21.65 -6.01
CA ALA A 420 -23.50 -21.97 -4.76
C ALA A 420 -22.70 -21.49 -3.55
N LYS A 421 -21.39 -21.77 -3.55
CA LYS A 421 -20.51 -21.30 -2.47
C LYS A 421 -20.30 -19.78 -2.50
N VAL A 422 -20.24 -19.16 -3.69
CA VAL A 422 -20.17 -17.69 -3.81
C VAL A 422 -21.43 -17.05 -3.24
N LYS A 423 -22.62 -17.62 -3.55
CA LYS A 423 -23.87 -17.13 -2.98
C LYS A 423 -23.87 -17.22 -1.45
N GLN A 424 -23.49 -18.37 -0.89
CA GLN A 424 -23.37 -18.56 0.55
C GLN A 424 -22.37 -17.58 1.18
N LEU A 425 -21.22 -17.38 0.55
CA LEU A 425 -20.21 -16.41 0.99
C LEU A 425 -20.78 -15.00 1.05
N VAL A 426 -21.48 -14.57 0.00
CA VAL A 426 -22.10 -13.23 -0.09
C VAL A 426 -23.22 -13.06 0.94
N GLU A 427 -24.04 -14.08 1.16
CA GLU A 427 -25.05 -14.05 2.22
C GLU A 427 -24.42 -13.87 3.62
N GLN A 428 -23.30 -14.55 3.90
CA GLN A 428 -22.57 -14.38 5.16
C GLN A 428 -21.97 -12.98 5.30
N LEU A 429 -21.41 -12.41 4.22
CA LEU A 429 -20.86 -11.04 4.24
C LEU A 429 -21.97 -10.00 4.41
N ASN A 430 -23.08 -10.11 3.65
CA ASN A 430 -24.18 -9.15 3.73
C ASN A 430 -24.86 -9.13 5.11
N ASN A 431 -24.83 -10.24 5.84
CA ASN A 431 -25.37 -10.35 7.20
C ASN A 431 -24.30 -10.11 8.27
N ASP A 432 -23.06 -9.75 7.87
CA ASP A 432 -21.90 -9.64 8.77
C ASP A 432 -21.70 -10.87 9.66
N GLU A 433 -21.87 -12.05 9.07
CA GLU A 433 -21.68 -13.32 9.73
C GLU A 433 -20.25 -13.84 9.52
N LYS A 434 -19.79 -14.68 10.44
CA LYS A 434 -18.47 -15.32 10.30
C LYS A 434 -18.44 -16.20 9.05
N VAL A 435 -17.47 -15.94 8.15
CA VAL A 435 -17.28 -16.72 6.93
C VAL A 435 -16.89 -18.15 7.25
N THR A 436 -17.73 -19.12 6.84
CA THR A 436 -17.51 -20.56 6.98
C THR A 436 -17.16 -21.25 5.66
N VAL A 437 -17.42 -20.58 4.57
CA VAL A 437 -17.06 -21.03 3.21
C VAL A 437 -15.55 -21.11 3.08
N LYS A 438 -15.05 -22.21 2.52
CA LYS A 438 -13.61 -22.35 2.23
C LYS A 438 -13.35 -22.03 0.76
N GLY A 439 -12.40 -21.16 0.52
CA GLY A 439 -11.79 -20.95 -0.81
C GLY A 439 -10.86 -22.09 -1.18
N ASN A 440 -10.50 -22.14 -2.44
CA ASN A 440 -9.57 -23.14 -2.99
C ASN A 440 -8.11 -22.75 -2.74
#